data_3f509862635ca57aee125a19f1ee3608
#
_entry.id   3f509862635ca57aee125a19f1ee3608
#
_cell.length_a   1.000
_cell.length_b   1.000
_cell.length_c   1.000
_cell.angle_alpha   90.00
_cell.angle_beta   90.00
_cell.angle_gamma   90.00
#
_symmetry.space_group_name_H-M   'P 1'
#
loop_
_entity.id
_entity.type
_entity.pdbx_description
1 polymer ?
#
loop_
_entity_poly.entity_id
_entity_poly.type
_entity_poly.pdbx_seq_one_letter_code
_entity_poly.pdbx_strand_id
1 'polypeptide(L)'
;MIKRSFFLLDWYYFHTFNQNSEAMTKIILCLILSVLILTNCSNDNDTHEKLSEIERLLEKEKYELAMNNLSDINVKRLNEENKAYYDLLMTQANFCLDKQTDSDSLINESIRFYEENNNKILLAKAYYYKGITCYQRGNKSEGINLIKKAEHLAKGTSDLNFITKIYINLSFINIDTGNYQTGLNYARRALQTAQKANNKILIALSMNKINLAFNRIEEVDSSIVYSKKIIPYLKYLNNNEHIAEILTNISISFINKNMYDEAIRYAKKSLEIKPNAHAYYIIGSIYFERGENRKAWQLLNDALNTNELELKAEVLLWMADLKKEEGKYKEASELEERALATKDSIKTKQQTEHMLSLQNNAERKAADAQAQNRLVIAISAVMVFAAAVMISMLAYNRRRRNATKRQIEDISRTTEQYRQKISELDKEKDKNEKEIEKLNKKIESLKERRMTILGHGRTLYDELEKGGKTITWKKDDYEAVIEYYRTIDPKTIESIEHNYKKLTPYNIFLLIMINKGKTNNEIMQTTGISYSALRTMKHRINKVKNEE
;
A
#
# COMPACT_ATOMS: atom_id res chain seq x y z
N MET A 1 54.19 55.17 62.90
CA MET A 1 53.93 54.95 61.48
C MET A 1 54.01 53.46 61.07
N ILE A 2 54.56 52.57 61.85
CA ILE A 2 54.79 51.15 61.45
C ILE A 2 53.53 50.24 61.62
N LYS A 3 52.56 50.59 62.46
CA LYS A 3 51.36 49.78 62.69
C LYS A 3 50.27 49.88 61.56
N ARG A 4 50.33 50.89 60.71
CA ARG A 4 49.38 51.07 59.60
C ARG A 4 49.77 50.30 58.32
N SER A 5 51.06 50.02 58.16
CA SER A 5 51.56 49.27 56.98
C SER A 5 51.25 47.75 57.04
N PHE A 6 51.20 47.18 58.25
CA PHE A 6 50.87 45.76 58.42
C PHE A 6 49.40 45.49 58.16
N PHE A 7 48.52 46.40 58.53
CA PHE A 7 47.06 46.21 58.28
C PHE A 7 46.67 46.30 56.78
N LEU A 8 47.42 47.09 56.03
CA LEU A 8 47.20 47.20 54.57
C LEU A 8 47.76 45.96 53.78
N LEU A 9 48.87 45.39 54.29
CA LEU A 9 49.46 44.19 53.74
C LEU A 9 48.58 42.96 54.03
N ASP A 10 48.07 42.82 55.26
CA ASP A 10 47.16 41.74 55.63
C ASP A 10 45.78 41.84 54.87
N TRP A 11 45.28 43.07 54.69
CA TRP A 11 44.05 43.29 53.92
C TRP A 11 44.26 43.01 52.43
N TYR A 12 45.45 43.35 51.87
CA TYR A 12 45.79 43.06 50.49
C TYR A 12 45.99 41.56 50.27
N TYR A 13 46.65 40.83 51.13
CA TYR A 13 46.81 39.38 51.09
C TYR A 13 45.48 38.67 51.32
N PHE A 14 44.66 39.14 52.22
CA PHE A 14 43.32 38.56 52.44
C PHE A 14 42.39 38.81 51.26
N HIS A 15 42.47 39.96 50.64
CA HIS A 15 41.64 40.30 49.48
C HIS A 15 42.12 39.57 48.22
N THR A 16 43.39 39.41 47.96
CA THR A 16 43.96 38.62 46.85
C THR A 16 43.78 37.15 47.07
N PHE A 17 43.86 36.65 48.31
CA PHE A 17 43.55 35.25 48.64
C PHE A 17 42.04 34.91 48.38
N ASN A 18 41.14 35.81 48.77
CA ASN A 18 39.70 35.64 48.58
C ASN A 18 39.31 35.73 47.09
N GLN A 19 39.93 36.64 46.31
CA GLN A 19 39.70 36.67 44.83
C GLN A 19 40.25 35.46 44.14
N ASN A 20 41.40 34.94 44.56
CA ASN A 20 41.94 33.67 44.00
C ASN A 20 41.12 32.45 44.43
N SER A 21 40.57 32.45 45.66
CA SER A 21 39.64 31.39 46.11
C SER A 21 38.34 31.38 45.33
N GLU A 22 37.78 32.55 45.04
CA GLU A 22 36.56 32.68 44.26
C GLU A 22 36.76 32.31 42.74
N ALA A 23 37.93 32.66 42.20
CA ALA A 23 38.35 32.27 40.89
C ALA A 23 38.61 30.75 40.80
N MET A 24 39.29 30.16 41.81
CA MET A 24 39.52 28.72 41.91
C MET A 24 38.19 27.94 42.06
N THR A 25 37.25 28.41 42.89
CA THR A 25 35.94 27.79 43.03
C THR A 25 35.13 27.83 41.71
N LYS A 26 35.18 28.93 40.97
CA LYS A 26 34.57 29.03 39.64
C LYS A 26 35.22 28.10 38.63
N ILE A 27 36.55 27.97 38.63
CA ILE A 27 37.28 27.02 37.75
C ILE A 27 36.96 25.58 38.13
N ILE A 28 36.92 25.23 39.42
CA ILE A 28 36.54 23.88 39.89
C ILE A 28 35.08 23.58 39.52
N LEU A 29 34.17 24.54 39.66
CA LEU A 29 32.77 24.38 39.26
C LEU A 29 32.62 24.19 37.74
N CYS A 30 33.40 24.96 36.94
CA CYS A 30 33.45 24.75 35.49
C CYS A 30 34.06 23.40 35.10
N LEU A 31 35.09 22.93 35.81
CA LEU A 31 35.66 21.59 35.58
C LEU A 31 34.68 20.47 35.97
N ILE A 32 33.98 20.61 37.09
CA ILE A 32 32.95 19.66 37.51
C ILE A 32 31.81 19.66 36.52
N LEU A 33 31.34 20.81 36.04
CA LEU A 33 30.33 20.92 34.99
C LEU A 33 30.80 20.31 33.66
N SER A 34 32.07 20.55 33.27
CA SER A 34 32.63 19.96 32.05
C SER A 34 32.76 18.43 32.16
N VAL A 35 33.15 17.89 33.31
CA VAL A 35 33.21 16.45 33.58
C VAL A 35 31.80 15.84 33.59
N LEU A 36 30.81 16.51 34.18
CA LEU A 36 29.40 16.05 34.13
C LEU A 36 28.84 16.07 32.72
N ILE A 37 29.18 17.04 31.89
CA ILE A 37 28.79 17.10 30.47
C ILE A 37 29.47 15.97 29.68
N LEU A 38 30.77 15.73 29.91
CA LEU A 38 31.51 14.67 29.22
C LEU A 38 31.06 13.27 29.61
N THR A 39 30.68 13.03 30.88
CA THR A 39 30.16 11.72 31.33
C THR A 39 28.74 11.45 30.79
N ASN A 40 27.89 12.48 30.65
CA ASN A 40 26.60 12.34 30.02
C ASN A 40 26.74 12.03 28.49
N CYS A 41 27.61 12.74 27.78
CA CYS A 41 27.84 12.48 26.34
C CYS A 41 28.38 11.07 26.06
N SER A 42 29.23 10.51 26.93
CA SER A 42 29.73 9.14 26.73
C SER A 42 28.65 8.08 26.91
N ASN A 43 27.73 8.26 27.84
CA ASN A 43 26.64 7.33 28.11
C ASN A 43 25.56 7.41 27.04
N ASP A 44 25.30 8.57 26.46
CA ASP A 44 24.32 8.78 25.39
C ASP A 44 24.78 8.15 24.07
N ASN A 45 26.08 8.22 23.74
CA ASN A 45 26.64 7.58 22.55
C ASN A 45 26.60 6.06 22.64
N ASP A 46 26.93 5.47 23.81
CA ASP A 46 26.83 4.02 24.04
C ASP A 46 25.38 3.53 23.90
N THR A 47 24.41 4.32 24.38
CA THR A 47 22.98 4.00 24.25
C THR A 47 22.51 4.11 22.80
N HIS A 48 22.95 5.12 22.07
CA HIS A 48 22.62 5.27 20.66
C HIS A 48 23.17 4.11 19.81
N GLU A 49 24.39 3.66 20.10
CA GLU A 49 25.01 2.51 19.44
C GLU A 49 24.21 1.22 19.69
N LYS A 50 23.79 0.98 20.95
CA LYS A 50 22.89 -0.14 21.30
C LYS A 50 21.58 -0.10 20.55
N LEU A 51 20.94 1.07 20.47
CA LEU A 51 19.70 1.24 19.67
C LEU A 51 19.93 0.96 18.18
N SER A 52 21.06 1.41 17.64
CA SER A 52 21.44 1.13 16.24
C SER A 52 21.69 -0.36 16.00
N GLU A 53 22.24 -1.09 16.98
CA GLU A 53 22.39 -2.54 16.88
C GLU A 53 21.05 -3.26 16.94
N ILE A 54 20.11 -2.80 17.77
CA ILE A 54 18.73 -3.31 17.82
C ILE A 54 18.03 -3.08 16.46
N GLU A 55 18.21 -1.91 15.83
CA GLU A 55 17.69 -1.69 14.49
C GLU A 55 18.22 -2.71 13.48
N ARG A 56 19.52 -3.04 13.53
CA ARG A 56 20.12 -4.08 12.69
C ARG A 56 19.54 -5.47 12.96
N LEU A 57 19.18 -5.78 14.22
CA LEU A 57 18.49 -7.03 14.55
C LEU A 57 17.10 -7.08 13.92
N LEU A 58 16.34 -5.98 13.98
CA LEU A 58 15.03 -5.86 13.32
C LEU A 58 15.13 -5.97 11.79
N GLU A 59 16.18 -5.41 11.19
CA GLU A 59 16.45 -5.56 9.76
C GLU A 59 16.79 -7.00 9.34
N LYS A 60 17.42 -7.78 10.25
CA LYS A 60 17.75 -9.20 10.06
C LYS A 60 16.63 -10.14 10.47
N GLU A 61 15.41 -9.64 10.70
CA GLU A 61 14.23 -10.39 11.13
C GLU A 61 14.40 -11.14 12.47
N LYS A 62 15.33 -10.69 13.35
CA LYS A 62 15.56 -11.25 14.68
C LYS A 62 14.69 -10.50 15.72
N TYR A 63 13.39 -10.55 15.53
CA TYR A 63 12.44 -9.67 16.24
C TYR A 63 12.39 -9.92 17.75
N GLU A 64 12.37 -11.20 18.20
CA GLU A 64 12.34 -11.53 19.62
C GLU A 64 13.61 -11.05 20.35
N LEU A 65 14.78 -11.23 19.71
CA LEU A 65 16.04 -10.77 20.28
C LEU A 65 16.08 -9.23 20.36
N ALA A 66 15.60 -8.55 19.33
CA ALA A 66 15.48 -7.10 19.32
C ALA A 66 14.55 -6.60 20.43
N MET A 67 13.41 -7.24 20.64
CA MET A 67 12.45 -6.92 21.70
C MET A 67 13.06 -7.12 23.09
N ASN A 68 13.77 -8.21 23.32
CA ASN A 68 14.45 -8.46 24.59
C ASN A 68 15.48 -7.36 24.87
N ASN A 69 16.33 -7.02 23.89
CA ASN A 69 17.32 -5.97 24.04
C ASN A 69 16.68 -4.58 24.27
N LEU A 70 15.52 -4.29 23.65
CA LEU A 70 14.75 -3.07 23.94
C LEU A 70 14.24 -3.07 25.38
N SER A 71 13.76 -4.22 25.87
CA SER A 71 13.23 -4.33 27.24
C SER A 71 14.30 -4.11 28.33
N ASP A 72 15.57 -4.36 28.02
CA ASP A 72 16.71 -4.15 28.91
C ASP A 72 17.13 -2.68 29.02
N ILE A 73 16.62 -1.80 28.16
CA ILE A 73 16.97 -0.38 28.15
C ILE A 73 16.20 0.37 29.25
N ASN A 74 16.92 1.12 30.07
CA ASN A 74 16.31 1.98 31.09
C ASN A 74 15.81 3.28 30.46
N VAL A 75 14.53 3.28 30.05
CA VAL A 75 13.86 4.39 29.35
C VAL A 75 13.93 5.72 30.13
N LYS A 76 13.95 5.70 31.47
CA LYS A 76 14.00 6.91 32.31
C LYS A 76 15.34 7.67 32.23
N ARG A 77 16.37 7.03 31.70
CA ARG A 77 17.72 7.60 31.54
C ARG A 77 18.02 8.05 30.13
N LEU A 78 17.09 7.89 29.20
CA LEU A 78 17.27 8.30 27.82
C LEU A 78 17.14 9.81 27.69
N ASN A 79 18.04 10.42 26.91
CA ASN A 79 17.82 11.79 26.41
C ASN A 79 16.67 11.78 25.36
N GLU A 80 16.20 12.93 24.95
CA GLU A 80 15.06 13.07 24.03
C GLU A 80 15.28 12.37 22.69
N GLU A 81 16.49 12.44 22.14
CA GLU A 81 16.85 11.79 20.87
C GLU A 81 16.81 10.26 20.97
N ASN A 82 17.51 9.70 21.96
CA ASN A 82 17.51 8.25 22.19
C ASN A 82 16.13 7.73 22.62
N LYS A 83 15.34 8.55 23.31
CA LYS A 83 13.95 8.23 23.64
C LYS A 83 13.08 8.14 22.39
N ALA A 84 13.15 9.11 21.50
CA ALA A 84 12.42 9.10 20.25
C ALA A 84 12.83 7.91 19.36
N TYR A 85 14.13 7.58 19.35
CA TYR A 85 14.62 6.41 18.61
C TYR A 85 14.17 5.08 19.22
N TYR A 86 14.23 4.97 20.55
CA TYR A 86 13.69 3.81 21.28
C TYR A 86 12.20 3.62 21.00
N ASP A 87 11.38 4.66 21.05
CA ASP A 87 9.93 4.62 20.82
C ASP A 87 9.60 4.18 19.40
N LEU A 88 10.40 4.62 18.41
CA LEU A 88 10.30 4.16 17.02
C LEU A 88 10.61 2.67 16.90
N LEU A 89 11.74 2.21 17.48
CA LEU A 89 12.16 0.80 17.41
C LEU A 89 11.20 -0.11 18.18
N MET A 90 10.67 0.35 19.31
CA MET A 90 9.65 -0.38 20.08
C MET A 90 8.37 -0.56 19.25
N THR A 91 7.93 0.49 18.54
CA THR A 91 6.77 0.42 17.64
C THR A 91 7.04 -0.56 16.49
N GLN A 92 8.23 -0.51 15.90
CA GLN A 92 8.66 -1.44 14.86
C GLN A 92 8.67 -2.89 15.36
N ALA A 93 9.27 -3.14 16.53
CA ALA A 93 9.35 -4.48 17.11
C ALA A 93 7.98 -5.06 17.44
N ASN A 94 7.08 -4.26 18.04
CA ASN A 94 5.70 -4.67 18.30
C ASN A 94 4.97 -5.03 17.01
N PHE A 95 5.10 -4.20 15.97
CA PHE A 95 4.53 -4.51 14.65
C PHE A 95 5.04 -5.83 14.09
N CYS A 96 6.37 -6.05 14.11
CA CYS A 96 6.99 -7.25 13.56
C CYS A 96 6.65 -8.53 14.34
N LEU A 97 6.26 -8.41 15.61
CA LEU A 97 5.84 -9.51 16.48
C LEU A 97 4.31 -9.67 16.56
N ASP A 98 3.57 -8.95 15.73
CA ASP A 98 2.10 -8.91 15.72
C ASP A 98 1.50 -8.62 17.11
N LYS A 99 2.22 -7.84 17.92
CA LYS A 99 1.75 -7.39 19.23
C LYS A 99 0.88 -6.16 19.04
N GLN A 100 -0.42 -6.32 19.28
CA GLN A 100 -1.34 -5.18 19.26
C GLN A 100 -1.00 -4.21 20.39
N THR A 101 -0.81 -2.95 20.03
CA THR A 101 -0.66 -1.85 20.99
C THR A 101 -1.89 -0.96 20.87
N ASP A 102 -2.57 -0.71 21.99
CA ASP A 102 -3.81 0.10 22.01
C ASP A 102 -3.53 1.61 21.88
N SER A 103 -2.28 2.02 21.92
CA SER A 103 -1.88 3.43 21.94
C SER A 103 -0.80 3.75 20.91
N ASP A 104 -0.99 4.88 20.23
CA ASP A 104 0.01 5.47 19.33
C ASP A 104 0.94 6.48 20.06
N SER A 105 0.92 6.53 21.40
CA SER A 105 1.66 7.55 22.16
C SER A 105 3.15 7.52 21.87
N LEU A 106 3.79 6.35 21.85
CA LEU A 106 5.22 6.20 21.59
C LEU A 106 5.60 6.75 20.22
N ILE A 107 4.92 6.29 19.18
CA ILE A 107 5.25 6.70 17.81
C ILE A 107 4.91 8.17 17.53
N ASN A 108 3.91 8.73 18.21
CA ASN A 108 3.57 10.15 18.11
C ASN A 108 4.68 11.04 18.69
N GLU A 109 5.29 10.63 19.83
CA GLU A 109 6.44 11.32 20.42
C GLU A 109 7.65 11.28 19.46
N SER A 110 7.92 10.13 18.85
CA SER A 110 8.97 10.01 17.83
C SER A 110 8.72 10.95 16.64
N ILE A 111 7.49 10.99 16.12
CA ILE A 111 7.13 11.86 14.99
C ILE A 111 7.36 13.31 15.36
N ARG A 112 6.86 13.76 16.53
CA ARG A 112 7.03 15.14 17.00
C ARG A 112 8.51 15.51 17.08
N PHE A 113 9.32 14.67 17.73
CA PHE A 113 10.77 14.93 17.88
C PHE A 113 11.47 15.04 16.51
N TYR A 114 11.19 14.12 15.56
CA TYR A 114 11.86 14.14 14.27
C TYR A 114 11.35 15.23 13.32
N GLU A 115 10.12 15.72 13.48
CA GLU A 115 9.62 16.92 12.79
C GLU A 115 10.39 18.17 13.27
N GLU A 116 10.52 18.37 14.59
CA GLU A 116 11.21 19.51 15.18
C GLU A 116 12.72 19.51 14.86
N ASN A 117 13.35 18.34 14.82
CA ASN A 117 14.79 18.19 14.55
C ASN A 117 15.11 17.94 13.06
N ASN A 118 14.13 18.00 12.17
CA ASN A 118 14.28 17.86 10.71
C ASN A 118 15.02 16.58 10.27
N ASN A 119 14.90 15.49 11.02
CA ASN A 119 15.47 14.18 10.69
C ASN A 119 14.54 13.42 9.74
N LYS A 120 14.70 13.66 8.44
CA LYS A 120 13.79 13.15 7.40
C LYS A 120 13.72 11.63 7.33
N ILE A 121 14.83 10.90 7.60
CA ILE A 121 14.83 9.43 7.46
C ILE A 121 14.10 8.78 8.63
N LEU A 122 14.37 9.20 9.86
CA LEU A 122 13.70 8.64 11.03
C LEU A 122 12.24 9.09 11.11
N LEU A 123 11.93 10.31 10.67
CA LEU A 123 10.56 10.77 10.48
C LEU A 123 9.80 9.91 9.46
N ALA A 124 10.44 9.57 8.33
CA ALA A 124 9.85 8.69 7.34
C ALA A 124 9.57 7.29 7.93
N LYS A 125 10.52 6.72 8.70
CA LYS A 125 10.34 5.45 9.40
C LYS A 125 9.19 5.53 10.42
N ALA A 126 9.10 6.61 11.19
CA ALA A 126 8.03 6.82 12.15
C ALA A 126 6.64 6.91 11.48
N TYR A 127 6.50 7.69 10.42
CA TYR A 127 5.26 7.71 9.63
C TYR A 127 4.91 6.36 9.02
N TYR A 128 5.91 5.62 8.54
CA TYR A 128 5.71 4.30 7.95
C TYR A 128 5.15 3.31 8.98
N TYR A 129 5.79 3.16 10.16
CA TYR A 129 5.33 2.22 11.17
C TYR A 129 3.98 2.64 11.78
N LYS A 130 3.75 3.93 12.01
CA LYS A 130 2.43 4.42 12.39
C LYS A 130 1.39 4.10 11.30
N GLY A 131 1.75 4.31 10.03
CA GLY A 131 0.85 4.08 8.90
C GLY A 131 0.42 2.62 8.77
N ILE A 132 1.35 1.67 8.88
CA ILE A 132 1.02 0.25 8.77
C ILE A 132 0.22 -0.25 9.98
N THR A 133 0.50 0.22 11.20
CA THR A 133 -0.30 -0.11 12.39
C THR A 133 -1.70 0.47 12.32
N CYS A 134 -1.86 1.72 11.86
CA CYS A 134 -3.19 2.31 11.59
C CYS A 134 -3.97 1.50 10.56
N TYR A 135 -3.32 1.07 9.47
CA TYR A 135 -3.94 0.24 8.44
C TYR A 135 -4.45 -1.08 9.00
N GLN A 136 -3.63 -1.79 9.78
CA GLN A 136 -4.00 -3.07 10.42
C GLN A 136 -5.16 -2.92 11.40
N ARG A 137 -5.23 -1.82 12.16
CA ARG A 137 -6.35 -1.52 13.07
C ARG A 137 -7.65 -1.11 12.36
N GLY A 138 -7.65 -1.08 11.02
CA GLY A 138 -8.83 -0.71 10.23
C GLY A 138 -8.94 0.78 9.89
N ASN A 139 -8.06 1.65 10.40
CA ASN A 139 -7.96 3.06 10.00
C ASN A 139 -7.22 3.19 8.66
N LYS A 140 -7.75 2.48 7.64
CA LYS A 140 -7.08 2.26 6.36
C LYS A 140 -6.69 3.57 5.66
N SER A 141 -7.58 4.55 5.65
CA SER A 141 -7.36 5.87 5.02
C SER A 141 -6.18 6.63 5.64
N GLU A 142 -6.15 6.73 6.96
CA GLU A 142 -5.07 7.37 7.69
C GLU A 142 -3.74 6.62 7.48
N GLY A 143 -3.78 5.28 7.57
CA GLY A 143 -2.62 4.43 7.34
C GLY A 143 -1.99 4.65 5.97
N ILE A 144 -2.80 4.66 4.90
CA ILE A 144 -2.33 4.95 3.53
C ILE A 144 -1.68 6.33 3.45
N ASN A 145 -2.32 7.37 4.00
CA ASN A 145 -1.78 8.72 3.99
C ASN A 145 -0.41 8.83 4.69
N LEU A 146 -0.26 8.15 5.82
CA LEU A 146 1.00 8.13 6.56
C LEU A 146 2.11 7.39 5.78
N ILE A 147 1.79 6.24 5.16
CA ILE A 147 2.75 5.50 4.33
C ILE A 147 3.14 6.33 3.09
N LYS A 148 2.23 7.10 2.51
CA LYS A 148 2.53 8.01 1.39
C LYS A 148 3.41 9.20 1.83
N LYS A 149 3.22 9.74 3.04
CA LYS A 149 4.16 10.71 3.63
C LYS A 149 5.55 10.11 3.80
N ALA A 150 5.63 8.87 4.31
CA ALA A 150 6.88 8.15 4.43
C ALA A 150 7.56 7.94 3.06
N GLU A 151 6.80 7.53 2.03
CA GLU A 151 7.32 7.40 0.64
C GLU A 151 7.92 8.72 0.14
N HIS A 152 7.21 9.84 0.36
CA HIS A 152 7.68 11.15 -0.10
C HIS A 152 9.01 11.55 0.58
N LEU A 153 9.11 11.38 1.89
CA LEU A 153 10.34 11.68 2.64
C LEU A 153 11.49 10.74 2.28
N ALA A 154 11.21 9.45 2.12
CA ALA A 154 12.20 8.42 1.83
C ALA A 154 12.82 8.55 0.42
N LYS A 155 12.10 9.07 -0.57
CA LYS A 155 12.60 9.28 -1.96
C LYS A 155 13.87 10.13 -2.03
N GLY A 156 14.11 11.00 -1.06
CA GLY A 156 15.31 11.83 -0.97
C GLY A 156 16.47 11.20 -0.21
N THR A 157 16.33 9.95 0.24
CA THR A 157 17.33 9.25 1.06
C THR A 157 18.05 8.16 0.26
N SER A 158 19.18 7.68 0.79
CA SER A 158 19.95 6.56 0.22
C SER A 158 19.54 5.19 0.81
N ASP A 159 18.58 5.14 1.74
CA ASP A 159 18.14 3.89 2.39
C ASP A 159 17.24 3.07 1.44
N LEU A 160 17.87 2.35 0.52
CA LEU A 160 17.17 1.52 -0.45
C LEU A 160 16.39 0.38 0.20
N ASN A 161 16.84 -0.13 1.36
CA ASN A 161 16.13 -1.18 2.09
C ASN A 161 14.78 -0.65 2.62
N PHE A 162 14.79 0.52 3.22
CA PHE A 162 13.58 1.14 3.74
C PHE A 162 12.61 1.53 2.60
N ILE A 163 13.11 2.13 1.52
CA ILE A 163 12.31 2.44 0.33
C ILE A 163 11.65 1.16 -0.22
N THR A 164 12.38 0.04 -0.23
CA THR A 164 11.83 -1.24 -0.68
C THR A 164 10.69 -1.71 0.22
N LYS A 165 10.83 -1.61 1.56
CA LYS A 165 9.77 -1.96 2.52
C LYS A 165 8.51 -1.13 2.28
N ILE A 166 8.65 0.17 2.02
CA ILE A 166 7.51 1.04 1.67
C ILE A 166 6.81 0.54 0.40
N TYR A 167 7.56 0.22 -0.66
CA TYR A 167 6.97 -0.26 -1.91
C TYR A 167 6.31 -1.63 -1.77
N ILE A 168 6.88 -2.55 -0.96
CA ILE A 168 6.25 -3.84 -0.64
C ILE A 168 4.88 -3.63 0.02
N ASN A 169 4.79 -2.72 1.00
CA ASN A 169 3.52 -2.46 1.69
C ASN A 169 2.52 -1.70 0.80
N LEU A 170 2.96 -0.73 0.00
CA LEU A 170 2.09 -0.08 -0.99
C LEU A 170 1.60 -1.07 -2.05
N SER A 171 2.43 -2.04 -2.44
CA SER A 171 2.01 -3.13 -3.32
C SER A 171 0.92 -3.97 -2.65
N PHE A 172 1.15 -4.42 -1.41
CA PHE A 172 0.19 -5.20 -0.65
C PHE A 172 -1.15 -4.47 -0.51
N ILE A 173 -1.14 -3.22 -0.06
CA ILE A 173 -2.34 -2.39 0.11
C ILE A 173 -3.13 -2.27 -1.20
N ASN A 174 -2.45 -2.04 -2.34
CA ASN A 174 -3.13 -1.94 -3.62
C ASN A 174 -3.70 -3.27 -4.09
N ILE A 175 -3.03 -4.39 -3.82
CA ILE A 175 -3.56 -5.73 -4.11
C ILE A 175 -4.77 -6.03 -3.23
N ASP A 176 -4.69 -5.74 -1.93
CA ASP A 176 -5.77 -5.93 -0.95
C ASP A 176 -7.03 -5.12 -1.31
N THR A 177 -6.84 -3.92 -1.87
CA THR A 177 -7.94 -3.05 -2.30
C THR A 177 -8.41 -3.27 -3.73
N GLY A 178 -7.95 -4.33 -4.41
CA GLY A 178 -8.36 -4.67 -5.78
C GLY A 178 -7.64 -3.89 -6.90
N ASN A 179 -6.70 -3.00 -6.56
CA ASN A 179 -5.90 -2.23 -7.54
C ASN A 179 -4.69 -3.04 -8.02
N TYR A 180 -4.93 -4.22 -8.55
CA TYR A 180 -3.90 -5.21 -8.84
C TYR A 180 -2.78 -4.68 -9.72
N GLN A 181 -3.11 -3.89 -10.76
CA GLN A 181 -2.11 -3.31 -11.67
C GLN A 181 -1.19 -2.30 -10.97
N THR A 182 -1.76 -1.45 -10.11
CA THR A 182 -0.98 -0.51 -9.28
C THR A 182 -0.12 -1.27 -8.28
N GLY A 183 -0.68 -2.31 -7.65
CA GLY A 183 0.04 -3.22 -6.76
C GLY A 183 1.23 -3.88 -7.46
N LEU A 184 1.04 -4.39 -8.68
CA LEU A 184 2.10 -4.98 -9.50
C LEU A 184 3.21 -3.95 -9.82
N ASN A 185 2.84 -2.71 -10.13
CA ASN A 185 3.81 -1.66 -10.40
C ASN A 185 4.66 -1.33 -9.16
N TYR A 186 4.06 -1.24 -7.97
CA TYR A 186 4.81 -1.07 -6.72
C TYR A 186 5.70 -2.29 -6.42
N ALA A 187 5.21 -3.52 -6.63
CA ALA A 187 6.01 -4.74 -6.45
C ALA A 187 7.24 -4.77 -7.36
N ARG A 188 7.11 -4.36 -8.63
CA ARG A 188 8.23 -4.24 -9.58
C ARG A 188 9.25 -3.19 -9.12
N ARG A 189 8.79 -2.03 -8.64
CA ARG A 189 9.67 -1.00 -8.05
C ARG A 189 10.37 -1.52 -6.81
N ALA A 190 9.67 -2.25 -5.94
CA ALA A 190 10.27 -2.91 -4.78
C ALA A 190 11.37 -3.87 -5.19
N LEU A 191 11.12 -4.74 -6.18
CA LEU A 191 12.12 -5.70 -6.68
C LEU A 191 13.35 -4.98 -7.24
N GLN A 192 13.15 -3.95 -8.07
CA GLN A 192 14.25 -3.18 -8.64
C GLN A 192 15.11 -2.51 -7.56
N THR A 193 14.45 -1.96 -6.51
CA THR A 193 15.16 -1.29 -5.42
C THR A 193 15.87 -2.30 -4.52
N ALA A 194 15.24 -3.46 -4.22
CA ALA A 194 15.85 -4.56 -3.47
C ALA A 194 17.09 -5.14 -4.18
N GLN A 195 17.04 -5.25 -5.52
CA GLN A 195 18.17 -5.68 -6.33
C GLN A 195 19.34 -4.69 -6.26
N LYS A 196 19.07 -3.38 -6.34
CA LYS A 196 20.08 -2.33 -6.15
C LYS A 196 20.70 -2.38 -4.75
N ALA A 197 19.91 -2.68 -3.74
CA ALA A 197 20.36 -2.86 -2.35
C ALA A 197 21.08 -4.21 -2.13
N ASN A 198 21.05 -5.13 -3.09
CA ASN A 198 21.55 -6.51 -2.99
C ASN A 198 20.97 -7.28 -1.77
N ASN A 199 19.75 -6.95 -1.34
CA ASN A 199 19.10 -7.56 -0.18
C ASN A 199 18.25 -8.75 -0.59
N LYS A 200 18.72 -9.98 -0.28
CA LYS A 200 18.09 -11.24 -0.71
C LYS A 200 16.72 -11.45 -0.06
N ILE A 201 16.53 -11.00 1.18
CA ILE A 201 15.23 -11.05 1.89
C ILE A 201 14.21 -10.18 1.14
N LEU A 202 14.53 -8.92 0.92
CA LEU A 202 13.63 -7.98 0.26
C LEU A 202 13.38 -8.34 -1.22
N ILE A 203 14.34 -8.98 -1.89
CA ILE A 203 14.15 -9.54 -3.24
C ILE A 203 13.06 -10.62 -3.19
N ALA A 204 13.14 -11.57 -2.23
CA ALA A 204 12.15 -12.63 -2.06
C ALA A 204 10.75 -12.05 -1.80
N LEU A 205 10.64 -11.13 -0.84
CA LEU A 205 9.38 -10.50 -0.46
C LEU A 205 8.79 -9.68 -1.63
N SER A 206 9.62 -8.96 -2.38
CA SER A 206 9.16 -8.21 -3.57
C SER A 206 8.65 -9.13 -4.68
N MET A 207 9.37 -10.23 -4.96
CA MET A 207 8.91 -11.24 -5.91
C MET A 207 7.61 -11.92 -5.46
N ASN A 208 7.43 -12.13 -4.14
CA ASN A 208 6.17 -12.65 -3.60
C ASN A 208 5.00 -11.69 -3.88
N LYS A 209 5.18 -10.39 -3.72
CA LYS A 209 4.12 -9.41 -4.07
C LYS A 209 3.85 -9.37 -5.58
N ILE A 210 4.86 -9.56 -6.44
CA ILE A 210 4.64 -9.72 -7.89
C ILE A 210 3.86 -11.00 -8.19
N ASN A 211 4.23 -12.12 -7.56
CA ASN A 211 3.52 -13.39 -7.69
C ASN A 211 2.05 -13.26 -7.26
N LEU A 212 1.81 -12.65 -6.10
CA LEU A 212 0.46 -12.40 -5.59
C LEU A 212 -0.35 -11.52 -6.56
N ALA A 213 0.25 -10.45 -7.09
CA ALA A 213 -0.41 -9.59 -8.06
C ALA A 213 -0.80 -10.35 -9.34
N PHE A 214 0.10 -11.18 -9.89
CA PHE A 214 -0.18 -12.02 -11.05
C PHE A 214 -1.28 -13.06 -10.78
N ASN A 215 -1.29 -13.66 -9.59
CA ASN A 215 -2.39 -14.55 -9.19
C ASN A 215 -3.75 -13.83 -9.18
N ARG A 216 -3.77 -12.54 -8.77
CA ARG A 216 -5.01 -11.73 -8.73
C ARG A 216 -5.44 -11.20 -10.10
N ILE A 217 -4.51 -11.01 -11.03
CA ILE A 217 -4.77 -10.59 -12.41
C ILE A 217 -5.09 -11.80 -13.31
N GLU A 218 -4.92 -13.02 -12.79
CA GLU A 218 -5.07 -14.30 -13.49
C GLU A 218 -4.02 -14.53 -14.61
N GLU A 219 -2.87 -13.87 -14.48
CA GLU A 219 -1.70 -14.09 -15.33
C GLU A 219 -0.91 -15.33 -14.85
N VAL A 220 -1.52 -16.51 -15.08
CA VAL A 220 -1.09 -17.79 -14.49
C VAL A 220 0.37 -18.13 -14.85
N ASP A 221 0.77 -17.98 -16.11
CA ASP A 221 2.13 -18.31 -16.53
C ASP A 221 3.17 -17.38 -15.89
N SER A 222 2.84 -16.09 -15.76
CA SER A 222 3.68 -15.12 -15.07
C SER A 222 3.81 -15.46 -13.58
N SER A 223 2.73 -15.84 -12.91
CA SER A 223 2.74 -16.24 -11.51
C SER A 223 3.62 -17.47 -11.26
N ILE A 224 3.54 -18.49 -12.13
CA ILE A 224 4.39 -19.69 -12.07
C ILE A 224 5.88 -19.35 -12.26
N VAL A 225 6.20 -18.45 -13.19
CA VAL A 225 7.58 -17.99 -13.40
C VAL A 225 8.13 -17.36 -12.11
N TYR A 226 7.35 -16.48 -11.46
CA TYR A 226 7.79 -15.85 -10.21
C TYR A 226 7.82 -16.86 -9.05
N SER A 227 6.87 -17.79 -8.96
CA SER A 227 6.90 -18.91 -8.01
C SER A 227 8.22 -19.67 -8.06
N LYS A 228 8.68 -20.04 -9.27
CA LYS A 228 9.96 -20.72 -9.46
C LYS A 228 11.16 -19.86 -9.10
N LYS A 229 11.12 -18.55 -9.42
CA LYS A 229 12.19 -17.60 -9.10
C LYS A 229 12.36 -17.35 -7.60
N ILE A 230 11.29 -17.45 -6.80
CA ILE A 230 11.34 -17.18 -5.36
C ILE A 230 11.99 -18.33 -4.60
N ILE A 231 11.78 -19.59 -5.02
CA ILE A 231 12.22 -20.79 -4.28
C ILE A 231 13.69 -20.73 -3.83
N PRO A 232 14.68 -20.36 -4.67
CA PRO A 232 16.08 -20.29 -4.25
C PRO A 232 16.35 -19.23 -3.17
N TYR A 233 15.44 -18.28 -2.98
CA TYR A 233 15.57 -17.19 -2.02
C TYR A 233 14.99 -17.53 -0.64
N LEU A 234 14.13 -18.57 -0.52
CA LEU A 234 13.54 -18.97 0.76
C LEU A 234 14.58 -19.23 1.85
N LYS A 235 15.75 -19.75 1.48
CA LYS A 235 16.86 -20.02 2.41
C LYS A 235 17.46 -18.75 3.06
N TYR A 236 17.17 -17.57 2.56
CA TYR A 236 17.66 -16.30 3.13
C TYR A 236 16.66 -15.68 4.12
N LEU A 237 15.42 -16.18 4.17
CA LEU A 237 14.39 -15.72 5.09
C LEU A 237 14.60 -16.39 6.46
N ASN A 238 14.52 -15.58 7.52
CA ASN A 238 14.60 -16.05 8.89
C ASN A 238 13.23 -16.10 9.57
N ASN A 239 12.20 -15.52 8.93
CA ASN A 239 10.84 -15.47 9.45
C ASN A 239 10.00 -16.59 8.86
N ASN A 240 9.58 -17.54 9.72
CA ASN A 240 8.73 -18.67 9.34
C ASN A 240 7.39 -18.24 8.75
N GLU A 241 6.85 -17.10 9.18
CA GLU A 241 5.59 -16.54 8.65
C GLU A 241 5.73 -16.11 7.19
N HIS A 242 6.79 -15.37 6.87
CA HIS A 242 7.09 -15.00 5.49
C HIS A 242 7.33 -16.23 4.60
N ILE A 243 8.03 -17.25 5.11
CA ILE A 243 8.27 -18.48 4.35
C ILE A 243 6.95 -19.19 4.08
N ALA A 244 6.11 -19.36 5.11
CA ALA A 244 4.81 -20.01 4.98
C ALA A 244 3.87 -19.23 4.02
N GLU A 245 3.79 -17.88 4.14
CA GLU A 245 3.04 -17.03 3.21
C GLU A 245 3.48 -17.24 1.76
N ILE A 246 4.78 -17.20 1.50
CA ILE A 246 5.34 -17.39 0.16
C ILE A 246 5.00 -18.76 -0.39
N LEU A 247 5.17 -19.83 0.40
CA LEU A 247 4.84 -21.19 -0.02
C LEU A 247 3.35 -21.35 -0.32
N THR A 248 2.48 -20.71 0.46
CA THR A 248 1.03 -20.63 0.21
C THR A 248 0.73 -19.92 -1.10
N ASN A 249 1.34 -18.76 -1.37
CA ASN A 249 1.15 -18.02 -2.62
C ASN A 249 1.67 -18.80 -3.84
N ILE A 250 2.77 -19.55 -3.70
CA ILE A 250 3.25 -20.48 -4.71
C ILE A 250 2.21 -21.57 -4.98
N SER A 251 1.61 -22.13 -3.93
CA SER A 251 0.54 -23.14 -4.06
C SER A 251 -0.65 -22.62 -4.85
N ILE A 252 -1.08 -21.37 -4.59
CA ILE A 252 -2.16 -20.72 -5.35
C ILE A 252 -1.81 -20.63 -6.85
N SER A 253 -0.56 -20.27 -7.18
CA SER A 253 -0.13 -20.24 -8.59
C SER A 253 -0.27 -21.60 -9.28
N PHE A 254 0.02 -22.69 -8.57
CA PHE A 254 -0.13 -24.04 -9.09
C PHE A 254 -1.59 -24.47 -9.22
N ILE A 255 -2.49 -24.05 -8.30
CA ILE A 255 -3.94 -24.25 -8.45
C ILE A 255 -4.44 -23.57 -9.72
N ASN A 256 -4.09 -22.31 -9.92
CA ASN A 256 -4.51 -21.54 -11.09
C ASN A 256 -4.04 -22.19 -12.41
N LYS A 257 -3.01 -23.03 -12.37
CA LYS A 257 -2.51 -23.84 -13.49
C LYS A 257 -3.12 -25.25 -13.53
N ASN A 258 -4.03 -25.60 -12.63
CA ASN A 258 -4.60 -26.93 -12.44
C ASN A 258 -3.56 -28.03 -12.08
N MET A 259 -2.42 -27.61 -11.51
CA MET A 259 -1.35 -28.49 -11.06
C MET A 259 -1.57 -28.82 -9.58
N TYR A 260 -2.60 -29.59 -9.29
CA TYR A 260 -3.07 -29.84 -7.91
C TYR A 260 -2.07 -30.57 -7.01
N ASP A 261 -1.26 -31.47 -7.56
CA ASP A 261 -0.26 -32.21 -6.75
C ASP A 261 0.88 -31.30 -6.28
N GLU A 262 1.35 -30.41 -7.16
CA GLU A 262 2.31 -29.38 -6.81
C GLU A 262 1.72 -28.38 -5.83
N ALA A 263 0.48 -27.97 -6.02
CA ALA A 263 -0.22 -27.10 -5.10
C ALA A 263 -0.28 -27.70 -3.69
N ILE A 264 -0.71 -28.94 -3.55
CA ILE A 264 -0.74 -29.68 -2.27
C ILE A 264 0.67 -29.76 -1.67
N ARG A 265 1.68 -30.05 -2.48
CA ARG A 265 3.06 -30.17 -2.02
C ARG A 265 3.58 -28.88 -1.39
N TYR A 266 3.32 -27.72 -2.02
CA TYR A 266 3.75 -26.43 -1.49
C TYR A 266 2.90 -25.98 -0.30
N ALA A 267 1.59 -26.22 -0.32
CA ALA A 267 0.73 -25.93 0.81
C ALA A 267 1.12 -26.78 2.05
N LYS A 268 1.44 -28.07 1.89
CA LYS A 268 1.94 -28.92 2.98
C LYS A 268 3.27 -28.41 3.52
N LYS A 269 4.22 -28.01 2.65
CA LYS A 269 5.47 -27.38 3.10
C LYS A 269 5.22 -26.10 3.89
N SER A 270 4.22 -25.32 3.50
CA SER A 270 3.81 -24.14 4.27
C SER A 270 3.36 -24.53 5.68
N LEU A 271 2.50 -25.55 5.80
CA LEU A 271 2.00 -26.04 7.09
C LEU A 271 3.10 -26.64 7.98
N GLU A 272 4.11 -27.29 7.38
CA GLU A 272 5.29 -27.79 8.10
C GLU A 272 6.13 -26.65 8.72
N ILE A 273 6.18 -25.49 8.08
CA ILE A 273 6.89 -24.30 8.58
C ILE A 273 6.06 -23.59 9.64
N LYS A 274 4.80 -23.26 9.32
CA LYS A 274 3.83 -22.61 10.22
C LYS A 274 2.41 -22.98 9.81
N PRO A 275 1.59 -23.55 10.71
CA PRO A 275 0.17 -23.75 10.45
C PRO A 275 -0.50 -22.44 10.06
N ASN A 276 -1.26 -22.44 8.97
CA ASN A 276 -2.02 -21.27 8.51
C ASN A 276 -3.29 -21.69 7.77
N ALA A 277 -4.33 -20.89 7.93
CA ALA A 277 -5.66 -21.19 7.44
C ALA A 277 -5.73 -21.28 5.91
N HIS A 278 -4.99 -20.44 5.19
CA HIS A 278 -4.96 -20.45 3.72
C HIS A 278 -4.43 -21.77 3.16
N ALA A 279 -3.36 -22.33 3.76
CA ALA A 279 -2.82 -23.60 3.29
C ALA A 279 -3.77 -24.76 3.58
N TYR A 280 -4.46 -24.77 4.73
CA TYR A 280 -5.52 -25.74 5.01
C TYR A 280 -6.67 -25.62 4.03
N TYR A 281 -7.15 -24.41 3.76
CA TYR A 281 -8.19 -24.13 2.77
C TYR A 281 -7.82 -24.67 1.37
N ILE A 282 -6.62 -24.35 0.91
CA ILE A 282 -6.10 -24.79 -0.38
C ILE A 282 -6.12 -26.33 -0.50
N ILE A 283 -5.59 -27.03 0.49
CA ILE A 283 -5.54 -28.48 0.44
C ILE A 283 -6.97 -29.05 0.56
N GLY A 284 -7.80 -28.47 1.41
CA GLY A 284 -9.19 -28.87 1.61
C GLY A 284 -10.03 -28.73 0.34
N SER A 285 -9.91 -27.60 -0.36
CA SER A 285 -10.62 -27.37 -1.63
C SER A 285 -10.20 -28.36 -2.73
N ILE A 286 -8.90 -28.67 -2.82
CA ILE A 286 -8.41 -29.67 -3.79
C ILE A 286 -8.92 -31.07 -3.45
N TYR A 287 -8.99 -31.47 -2.18
CA TYR A 287 -9.55 -32.77 -1.80
C TYR A 287 -11.06 -32.84 -2.07
N PHE A 288 -11.77 -31.73 -1.92
CA PHE A 288 -13.18 -31.64 -2.33
C PHE A 288 -13.34 -31.92 -3.84
N GLU A 289 -12.59 -31.21 -4.68
CA GLU A 289 -12.59 -31.40 -6.13
C GLU A 289 -12.25 -32.85 -6.55
N ARG A 290 -11.51 -33.58 -5.72
CA ARG A 290 -11.18 -35.00 -5.92
C ARG A 290 -12.23 -35.96 -5.38
N GLY A 291 -13.30 -35.46 -4.74
CA GLY A 291 -14.34 -36.28 -4.11
C GLY A 291 -13.87 -36.92 -2.78
N GLU A 292 -12.75 -36.48 -2.21
CA GLU A 292 -12.24 -36.96 -0.93
C GLU A 292 -12.86 -36.20 0.25
N ASN A 293 -14.20 -36.18 0.31
CA ASN A 293 -15.03 -35.31 1.15
C ASN A 293 -14.66 -35.34 2.64
N ARG A 294 -14.28 -36.50 3.17
CA ARG A 294 -13.90 -36.61 4.59
C ARG A 294 -12.61 -35.84 4.90
N LYS A 295 -11.60 -35.91 4.01
CA LYS A 295 -10.34 -35.17 4.16
C LYS A 295 -10.56 -33.69 3.92
N ALA A 296 -11.37 -33.35 2.92
CA ALA A 296 -11.74 -31.98 2.64
C ALA A 296 -12.39 -31.31 3.85
N TRP A 297 -13.37 -31.99 4.47
CA TRP A 297 -14.06 -31.48 5.67
C TRP A 297 -13.10 -31.20 6.83
N GLN A 298 -12.18 -32.11 7.13
CA GLN A 298 -11.21 -31.94 8.23
C GLN A 298 -10.35 -30.69 8.00
N LEU A 299 -9.77 -30.57 6.81
CA LEU A 299 -8.89 -29.45 6.47
C LEU A 299 -9.61 -28.11 6.40
N LEU A 300 -10.83 -28.08 5.86
CA LEU A 300 -11.66 -26.89 5.83
C LEU A 300 -12.07 -26.47 7.25
N ASN A 301 -12.30 -27.44 8.14
CA ASN A 301 -12.57 -27.12 9.55
C ASN A 301 -11.34 -26.52 10.24
N ASP A 302 -10.13 -27.00 9.96
CA ASP A 302 -8.90 -26.41 10.46
C ASP A 302 -8.68 -24.98 9.88
N ALA A 303 -9.10 -24.74 8.63
CA ALA A 303 -9.06 -23.43 7.99
C ALA A 303 -10.04 -22.40 8.60
N LEU A 304 -11.10 -22.84 9.29
CA LEU A 304 -12.01 -21.93 10.00
C LEU A 304 -11.36 -21.19 11.17
N ASN A 305 -10.23 -21.69 11.68
CA ASN A 305 -9.48 -21.04 12.75
C ASN A 305 -8.69 -19.86 12.21
N THR A 306 -9.39 -18.86 11.72
CA THR A 306 -8.83 -17.64 11.15
C THR A 306 -9.63 -16.41 11.60
N ASN A 307 -8.93 -15.28 11.72
CA ASN A 307 -9.53 -13.96 11.92
C ASN A 307 -9.86 -13.25 10.60
N GLU A 308 -9.43 -13.81 9.46
CA GLU A 308 -9.70 -13.28 8.12
C GLU A 308 -11.13 -13.63 7.71
N LEU A 309 -12.02 -12.64 7.76
CA LEU A 309 -13.45 -12.84 7.50
C LEU A 309 -13.72 -13.31 6.06
N GLU A 310 -12.96 -12.81 5.09
CA GLU A 310 -13.07 -13.22 3.69
C GLU A 310 -12.80 -14.72 3.53
N LEU A 311 -11.67 -15.19 4.05
CA LEU A 311 -11.33 -16.61 4.01
C LEU A 311 -12.36 -17.46 4.77
N LYS A 312 -12.81 -16.98 5.94
CA LYS A 312 -13.82 -17.68 6.74
C LYS A 312 -15.13 -17.85 5.98
N ALA A 313 -15.58 -16.82 5.28
CA ALA A 313 -16.78 -16.91 4.45
C ALA A 313 -16.62 -17.91 3.29
N GLU A 314 -15.47 -17.92 2.63
CA GLU A 314 -15.17 -18.87 1.56
C GLU A 314 -15.15 -20.31 2.08
N VAL A 315 -14.46 -20.57 3.18
CA VAL A 315 -14.40 -21.90 3.82
C VAL A 315 -15.79 -22.40 4.18
N LEU A 316 -16.65 -21.54 4.75
CA LEU A 316 -18.03 -21.89 5.08
C LEU A 316 -18.84 -22.30 3.86
N LEU A 317 -18.65 -21.65 2.71
CA LEU A 317 -19.33 -22.02 1.46
C LEU A 317 -18.87 -23.39 0.94
N TRP A 318 -17.57 -23.66 0.95
CA TRP A 318 -17.05 -24.99 0.58
C TRP A 318 -17.57 -26.10 1.51
N MET A 319 -17.65 -25.81 2.80
CA MET A 319 -18.24 -26.75 3.77
C MET A 319 -19.75 -26.95 3.54
N ALA A 320 -20.46 -25.91 3.12
CA ALA A 320 -21.86 -26.02 2.74
C ALA A 320 -22.05 -26.92 1.51
N ASP A 321 -21.19 -26.77 0.48
CA ASP A 321 -21.25 -27.62 -0.72
C ASP A 321 -20.93 -29.08 -0.39
N LEU A 322 -19.98 -29.36 0.50
CA LEU A 322 -19.76 -30.71 1.04
C LEU A 322 -21.03 -31.30 1.68
N LYS A 323 -21.78 -30.47 2.45
CA LYS A 323 -23.03 -30.92 3.08
C LYS A 323 -24.13 -31.17 2.08
N LYS A 324 -24.19 -30.40 0.98
CA LYS A 324 -25.13 -30.66 -0.12
C LYS A 324 -24.85 -31.98 -0.81
N GLU A 325 -23.57 -32.29 -1.07
CA GLU A 325 -23.18 -33.58 -1.65
C GLU A 325 -23.53 -34.77 -0.75
N GLU A 326 -23.47 -34.57 0.59
CA GLU A 326 -23.94 -35.56 1.57
C GLU A 326 -25.48 -35.64 1.65
N GLY A 327 -26.22 -34.80 0.94
CA GLY A 327 -27.68 -34.71 1.04
C GLY A 327 -28.18 -34.00 2.32
N LYS A 328 -27.30 -33.39 3.08
CA LYS A 328 -27.59 -32.70 4.36
C LYS A 328 -27.93 -31.22 4.15
N TYR A 329 -29.00 -30.97 3.42
CA TYR A 329 -29.37 -29.62 2.96
C TYR A 329 -29.63 -28.62 4.12
N LYS A 330 -30.11 -29.08 5.28
CA LYS A 330 -30.32 -28.22 6.45
C LYS A 330 -28.98 -27.71 7.00
N GLU A 331 -28.01 -28.60 7.19
CA GLU A 331 -26.66 -28.23 7.65
C GLU A 331 -25.97 -27.31 6.64
N ALA A 332 -26.16 -27.58 5.33
CA ALA A 332 -25.66 -26.73 4.28
C ALA A 332 -26.23 -25.30 4.35
N SER A 333 -27.56 -25.17 4.52
CA SER A 333 -28.23 -23.88 4.66
C SER A 333 -27.73 -23.08 5.87
N GLU A 334 -27.50 -23.74 7.01
CA GLU A 334 -26.95 -23.11 8.21
C GLU A 334 -25.52 -22.57 7.98
N LEU A 335 -24.70 -23.29 7.21
CA LEU A 335 -23.35 -22.85 6.83
C LEU A 335 -23.38 -21.67 5.84
N GLU A 336 -24.30 -21.70 4.87
CA GLU A 336 -24.50 -20.59 3.93
C GLU A 336 -24.97 -19.32 4.64
N GLU A 337 -25.88 -19.44 5.59
CA GLU A 337 -26.34 -18.30 6.41
C GLU A 337 -25.18 -17.69 7.21
N ARG A 338 -24.34 -18.50 7.81
CA ARG A 338 -23.13 -18.05 8.50
C ARG A 338 -22.14 -17.38 7.54
N ALA A 339 -21.97 -17.92 6.34
CA ALA A 339 -21.13 -17.31 5.32
C ALA A 339 -21.66 -15.95 4.89
N LEU A 340 -22.99 -15.84 4.69
CA LEU A 340 -23.66 -14.60 4.31
C LEU A 340 -23.51 -13.54 5.42
N ALA A 341 -23.75 -13.90 6.67
CA ALA A 341 -23.56 -13.00 7.81
C ALA A 341 -22.10 -12.50 7.92
N THR A 342 -21.14 -13.38 7.61
CA THR A 342 -19.72 -13.01 7.56
C THR A 342 -19.44 -12.02 6.41
N LYS A 343 -20.01 -12.25 5.22
CA LYS A 343 -19.91 -11.34 4.07
C LYS A 343 -20.56 -9.98 4.32
N ASP A 344 -21.70 -9.96 5.02
CA ASP A 344 -22.35 -8.69 5.39
C ASP A 344 -21.52 -7.89 6.39
N SER A 345 -20.82 -8.57 7.29
CA SER A 345 -19.84 -7.95 8.20
C SER A 345 -18.66 -7.34 7.45
N ILE A 346 -18.23 -7.98 6.33
CA ILE A 346 -17.19 -7.43 5.44
C ILE A 346 -17.71 -6.20 4.70
N LYS A 347 -18.93 -6.26 4.19
CA LYS A 347 -19.56 -5.19 3.40
C LYS A 347 -19.71 -3.89 4.18
N THR A 348 -20.03 -4.00 5.46
CA THR A 348 -20.06 -2.85 6.37
C THR A 348 -18.66 -2.26 6.65
N LYS A 349 -17.60 -3.03 6.49
CA LYS A 349 -16.19 -2.55 6.56
C LYS A 349 -15.65 -2.00 5.23
N GLN A 350 -16.31 -2.32 4.11
CA GLN A 350 -15.85 -1.91 2.78
C GLN A 350 -16.31 -0.49 2.40
N GLN A 351 -15.77 0.51 3.08
CA GLN A 351 -15.71 1.86 2.50
C GLN A 351 -14.56 1.95 1.47
N THR A 352 -14.44 0.95 0.60
CA THR A 352 -13.26 0.76 -0.27
C THR A 352 -13.19 1.81 -1.38
N GLU A 353 -14.32 2.23 -1.94
CA GLU A 353 -14.36 3.27 -2.99
C GLU A 353 -13.89 4.64 -2.48
N HIS A 354 -14.15 4.95 -1.22
CA HIS A 354 -13.71 6.21 -0.63
C HIS A 354 -12.18 6.27 -0.46
N MET A 355 -11.53 5.15 -0.22
CA MET A 355 -10.08 5.10 -0.05
C MET A 355 -9.30 5.22 -1.35
N LEU A 356 -9.84 4.68 -2.45
CA LEU A 356 -9.24 4.87 -3.79
C LEU A 356 -9.27 6.33 -4.21
N SER A 357 -10.39 7.02 -3.96
CA SER A 357 -10.51 8.45 -4.24
C SER A 357 -9.53 9.28 -3.41
N LEU A 358 -9.28 8.89 -2.14
CA LEU A 358 -8.33 9.56 -1.27
C LEU A 358 -6.87 9.34 -1.71
N GLN A 359 -6.50 8.12 -2.11
CA GLN A 359 -5.16 7.83 -2.62
C GLN A 359 -4.88 8.61 -3.91
N ASN A 360 -5.81 8.59 -4.86
CA ASN A 360 -5.72 9.34 -6.11
C ASN A 360 -5.71 10.87 -5.87
N ASN A 361 -6.48 11.34 -4.91
CA ASN A 361 -6.49 12.76 -4.53
C ASN A 361 -5.19 13.18 -3.82
N ALA A 362 -4.61 12.32 -2.98
CA ALA A 362 -3.32 12.59 -2.34
C ALA A 362 -2.18 12.62 -3.38
N GLU A 363 -2.20 11.70 -4.35
CA GLU A 363 -1.23 11.69 -5.46
C GLU A 363 -1.39 12.92 -6.38
N ARG A 364 -2.62 13.32 -6.71
CA ARG A 364 -2.89 14.55 -7.46
C ARG A 364 -2.44 15.78 -6.68
N LYS A 365 -2.81 15.92 -5.40
CA LYS A 365 -2.38 17.06 -4.58
C LYS A 365 -0.86 17.13 -4.42
N ALA A 366 -0.17 15.99 -4.31
CA ALA A 366 1.29 15.95 -4.25
C ALA A 366 1.92 16.33 -5.61
N ALA A 367 1.34 15.87 -6.72
CA ALA A 367 1.77 16.25 -8.07
C ALA A 367 1.50 17.73 -8.36
N ASP A 368 0.33 18.22 -7.97
CA ASP A 368 -0.06 19.63 -8.12
C ASP A 368 0.83 20.55 -7.25
N ALA A 369 1.13 20.16 -6.01
CA ALA A 369 2.05 20.90 -5.15
C ALA A 369 3.48 20.92 -5.71
N GLN A 370 3.94 19.80 -6.31
CA GLN A 370 5.24 19.77 -7.01
C GLN A 370 5.22 20.64 -8.29
N ALA A 371 4.12 20.62 -9.04
CA ALA A 371 3.97 21.46 -10.22
C ALA A 371 3.93 22.95 -9.83
N GLN A 372 3.18 23.31 -8.77
CA GLN A 372 3.14 24.67 -8.23
C GLN A 372 4.51 25.13 -7.71
N ASN A 373 5.24 24.28 -6.99
CA ASN A 373 6.60 24.60 -6.52
C ASN A 373 7.58 24.79 -7.69
N ARG A 374 7.49 23.96 -8.74
CA ARG A 374 8.28 24.16 -9.97
C ARG A 374 7.92 25.47 -10.67
N LEU A 375 6.64 25.82 -10.70
CA LEU A 375 6.15 27.06 -11.28
C LEU A 375 6.64 28.28 -10.48
N VAL A 376 6.55 28.22 -9.14
CA VAL A 376 7.03 29.27 -8.23
C VAL A 376 8.56 29.43 -8.35
N ILE A 377 9.31 28.36 -8.45
CA ILE A 377 10.77 28.40 -8.68
C ILE A 377 11.09 28.97 -10.05
N ALA A 378 10.35 28.59 -11.09
CA ALA A 378 10.53 29.15 -12.42
C ALA A 378 10.19 30.65 -12.49
N ILE A 379 9.09 31.06 -11.86
CA ILE A 379 8.69 32.49 -11.75
C ILE A 379 9.70 33.27 -10.92
N SER A 380 10.18 32.73 -9.79
CA SER A 380 11.19 33.43 -8.96
C SER A 380 12.54 33.51 -9.68
N ALA A 381 12.95 32.50 -10.45
CA ALA A 381 14.15 32.55 -11.28
C ALA A 381 14.02 33.61 -12.40
N VAL A 382 12.85 33.72 -13.03
CA VAL A 382 12.57 34.76 -14.03
C VAL A 382 12.59 36.15 -13.37
N MET A 383 12.02 36.29 -12.17
CA MET A 383 12.02 37.57 -11.43
C MET A 383 13.44 37.96 -10.99
N VAL A 384 14.24 37.01 -10.52
CA VAL A 384 15.65 37.27 -10.17
C VAL A 384 16.48 37.62 -11.40
N PHE A 385 16.26 36.94 -12.52
CA PHE A 385 16.89 37.28 -13.81
C PHE A 385 16.47 38.67 -14.31
N ALA A 386 15.17 38.99 -14.23
CA ALA A 386 14.65 40.30 -14.58
C ALA A 386 15.22 41.42 -13.66
N ALA A 387 15.35 41.15 -12.35
CA ALA A 387 15.96 42.07 -11.41
C ALA A 387 17.46 42.27 -11.70
N ALA A 388 18.21 41.20 -12.01
CA ALA A 388 19.62 41.29 -12.39
C ALA A 388 19.83 42.04 -13.70
N VAL A 389 18.93 41.84 -14.68
CA VAL A 389 18.92 42.62 -15.92
C VAL A 389 18.60 44.09 -15.67
N MET A 390 17.66 44.38 -14.78
CA MET A 390 17.31 45.75 -14.38
C MET A 390 18.47 46.45 -13.67
N ILE A 391 19.16 45.74 -12.75
CA ILE A 391 20.34 46.30 -12.05
C ILE A 391 21.50 46.55 -13.03
N SER A 392 21.74 45.64 -13.98
CA SER A 392 22.77 45.85 -14.99
C SER A 392 22.39 46.98 -15.97
N MET A 393 21.11 47.15 -16.32
CA MET A 393 20.63 48.31 -17.12
C MET A 393 20.75 49.65 -16.34
N LEU A 394 20.45 49.63 -15.04
CA LEU A 394 20.64 50.84 -14.20
C LEU A 394 22.11 51.18 -14.04
N ALA A 395 23.00 50.22 -13.92
CA ALA A 395 24.45 50.42 -13.89
C ALA A 395 25.00 50.89 -15.23
N TYR A 396 24.47 50.38 -16.35
CA TYR A 396 24.80 50.84 -17.72
C TYR A 396 24.31 52.26 -17.99
N ASN A 397 23.07 52.58 -17.56
CA ASN A 397 22.49 53.94 -17.74
C ASN A 397 23.21 55.00 -16.88
N ARG A 398 23.73 54.65 -15.68
CA ARG A 398 24.61 55.53 -14.92
C ARG A 398 25.88 55.88 -15.62
N ARG A 399 26.39 55.00 -16.51
CA ARG A 399 27.59 55.21 -17.33
C ARG A 399 27.31 55.94 -18.64
N ARG A 400 26.08 56.00 -19.11
CA ARG A 400 25.74 56.63 -20.41
C ARG A 400 24.57 57.61 -20.30
N ARG A 401 24.74 58.73 -19.60
CA ARG A 401 23.72 59.78 -19.43
C ARG A 401 23.20 60.44 -20.70
N ASN A 402 23.78 60.20 -21.87
CA ASN A 402 23.43 60.92 -23.14
C ASN A 402 22.74 60.05 -24.23
N ALA A 403 22.33 58.81 -23.94
CA ALA A 403 21.70 57.94 -24.94
C ALA A 403 20.23 57.54 -24.57
N THR A 404 19.60 58.27 -23.62
CA THR A 404 18.41 57.81 -22.86
C THR A 404 17.09 57.87 -23.59
N LYS A 405 16.90 58.56 -24.65
CA LYS A 405 15.58 58.59 -25.28
C LYS A 405 15.23 57.34 -26.12
N ARG A 406 16.16 56.76 -26.82
CA ARG A 406 15.90 55.56 -27.64
C ARG A 406 15.74 54.30 -26.80
N GLN A 407 16.45 54.22 -25.66
CA GLN A 407 16.35 53.04 -24.78
C GLN A 407 15.03 53.00 -23.97
N ILE A 408 14.41 54.17 -23.63
CA ILE A 408 13.13 54.23 -22.97
C ILE A 408 11.99 53.72 -23.88
N GLU A 409 12.05 53.98 -25.19
CA GLU A 409 11.06 53.48 -26.15
C GLU A 409 11.19 51.96 -26.34
N ASP A 410 12.42 51.40 -26.32
CA ASP A 410 12.63 49.95 -26.41
C ASP A 410 12.17 49.21 -25.14
N ILE A 411 12.37 49.82 -23.95
CA ILE A 411 11.86 49.25 -22.68
C ILE A 411 10.33 49.25 -22.67
N SER A 412 9.71 50.30 -23.18
CA SER A 412 8.24 50.40 -23.31
C SER A 412 7.66 49.33 -24.22
N ARG A 413 8.31 49.06 -25.37
CA ARG A 413 7.92 47.98 -26.29
C ARG A 413 8.03 46.60 -25.66
N THR A 414 9.12 46.36 -24.93
CA THR A 414 9.35 45.06 -24.29
C THR A 414 8.35 44.76 -23.16
N THR A 415 7.99 45.81 -22.41
CA THR A 415 6.96 45.71 -21.36
C THR A 415 5.59 45.43 -21.94
N GLU A 416 5.26 46.04 -23.08
CA GLU A 416 4.00 45.79 -23.79
C GLU A 416 3.93 44.38 -24.39
N GLN A 417 5.06 43.85 -24.89
CA GLN A 417 5.14 42.48 -25.36
C GLN A 417 4.98 41.45 -24.21
N TYR A 418 5.56 41.75 -23.03
CA TYR A 418 5.36 40.88 -21.85
C TYR A 418 3.92 40.95 -21.31
N ARG A 419 3.25 42.13 -21.34
CA ARG A 419 1.84 42.23 -20.99
C ARG A 419 0.95 41.44 -21.95
N GLN A 420 1.25 41.48 -23.26
CA GLN A 420 0.53 40.66 -24.23
C GLN A 420 0.72 39.17 -23.96
N LYS A 421 1.97 38.74 -23.63
CA LYS A 421 2.28 37.36 -23.33
C LYS A 421 1.65 36.86 -22.01
N ILE A 422 1.59 37.74 -20.99
CA ILE A 422 0.87 37.44 -19.73
C ILE A 422 -0.64 37.31 -20.02
N SER A 423 -1.19 38.20 -20.84
CA SER A 423 -2.60 38.13 -21.26
C SER A 423 -2.92 36.86 -22.09
N GLU A 424 -1.96 36.37 -22.86
CA GLU A 424 -2.09 35.10 -23.60
C GLU A 424 -2.08 33.91 -22.63
N LEU A 425 -1.19 33.91 -21.63
CA LEU A 425 -1.10 32.87 -20.62
C LEU A 425 -2.35 32.80 -19.70
N ASP A 426 -2.93 33.98 -19.38
CA ASP A 426 -4.20 34.05 -18.64
C ASP A 426 -5.36 33.48 -19.48
N LYS A 427 -5.39 33.77 -20.79
CA LYS A 427 -6.39 33.18 -21.70
C LYS A 427 -6.23 31.66 -21.85
N GLU A 428 -5.00 31.15 -21.79
CA GLU A 428 -4.71 29.71 -21.86
C GLU A 428 -5.14 29.01 -20.56
N LYS A 429 -4.96 29.66 -19.42
CA LYS A 429 -5.46 29.22 -18.12
C LYS A 429 -6.98 29.10 -18.08
N ASP A 430 -7.69 30.15 -18.49
CA ASP A 430 -9.16 30.15 -18.56
C ASP A 430 -9.71 29.11 -19.55
N LYS A 431 -8.96 28.81 -20.62
CA LYS A 431 -9.33 27.77 -21.57
C LYS A 431 -9.19 26.37 -20.93
N ASN A 432 -8.11 26.14 -20.17
CA ASN A 432 -7.87 24.89 -19.48
C ASN A 432 -8.91 24.65 -18.36
N GLU A 433 -9.30 25.68 -17.61
CA GLU A 433 -10.37 25.57 -16.60
C GLU A 433 -11.72 25.19 -17.23
N LYS A 434 -12.07 25.77 -18.37
CA LYS A 434 -13.29 25.41 -19.12
C LYS A 434 -13.25 24.00 -19.71
N GLU A 435 -12.06 23.53 -20.08
CA GLU A 435 -11.87 22.17 -20.59
C GLU A 435 -11.97 21.15 -19.47
N ILE A 436 -11.43 21.45 -18.29
CA ILE A 436 -11.57 20.64 -17.08
C ILE A 436 -13.04 20.54 -16.66
N GLU A 437 -13.78 21.65 -16.67
CA GLU A 437 -15.22 21.64 -16.35
C GLU A 437 -16.01 20.79 -17.36
N LYS A 438 -15.67 20.88 -18.65
CA LYS A 438 -16.29 20.08 -19.71
C LYS A 438 -15.98 18.59 -19.55
N LEU A 439 -14.75 18.25 -19.17
CA LEU A 439 -14.35 16.87 -18.90
C LEU A 439 -15.06 16.31 -17.66
N ASN A 440 -15.17 17.11 -16.60
CA ASN A 440 -15.90 16.71 -15.39
C ASN A 440 -17.39 16.44 -15.67
N LYS A 441 -18.04 17.31 -16.45
CA LYS A 441 -19.43 17.07 -16.91
C LYS A 441 -19.55 15.80 -17.74
N LYS A 442 -18.55 15.48 -18.57
CA LYS A 442 -18.52 14.27 -19.37
C LYS A 442 -18.31 13.03 -18.50
N ILE A 443 -17.45 13.11 -17.47
CA ILE A 443 -17.26 12.04 -16.50
C ILE A 443 -18.57 11.75 -15.75
N GLU A 444 -19.28 12.78 -15.31
CA GLU A 444 -20.54 12.61 -14.58
C GLU A 444 -21.62 11.96 -15.46
N SER A 445 -21.75 12.41 -16.70
CA SER A 445 -22.69 11.80 -17.66
C SER A 445 -22.36 10.31 -17.95
N LEU A 446 -21.08 9.96 -17.97
CA LEU A 446 -20.65 8.56 -18.15
C LEU A 446 -20.94 7.69 -16.91
N LYS A 447 -20.79 8.26 -15.71
CA LYS A 447 -21.17 7.60 -14.46
C LYS A 447 -22.68 7.34 -14.40
N GLU A 448 -23.51 8.34 -14.72
CA GLU A 448 -24.96 8.20 -14.77
C GLU A 448 -25.39 7.12 -15.77
N ARG A 449 -24.78 7.13 -16.98
CA ARG A 449 -25.06 6.11 -17.99
C ARG A 449 -24.68 4.70 -17.52
N ARG A 450 -23.52 4.58 -16.84
CA ARG A 450 -23.10 3.30 -16.26
C ARG A 450 -24.07 2.84 -15.18
N MET A 451 -24.51 3.73 -14.29
CA MET A 451 -25.50 3.41 -13.25
C MET A 451 -26.83 2.97 -13.83
N THR A 452 -27.28 3.59 -14.92
CA THR A 452 -28.50 3.21 -15.63
C THR A 452 -28.41 1.81 -16.20
N ILE A 453 -27.29 1.47 -16.86
CA ILE A 453 -27.05 0.13 -17.41
C ILE A 453 -27.02 -0.92 -16.30
N LEU A 454 -26.30 -0.65 -15.21
CA LEU A 454 -26.22 -1.58 -14.07
C LEU A 454 -27.58 -1.73 -13.37
N GLY A 455 -28.36 -0.67 -13.24
CA GLY A 455 -29.72 -0.71 -12.69
C GLY A 455 -30.64 -1.57 -13.55
N HIS A 456 -30.63 -1.38 -14.86
CA HIS A 456 -31.38 -2.18 -15.81
C HIS A 456 -30.95 -3.67 -15.77
N GLY A 457 -29.64 -3.91 -15.79
CA GLY A 457 -29.08 -5.26 -15.69
C GLY A 457 -29.45 -5.98 -14.40
N ARG A 458 -29.46 -5.25 -13.27
CA ARG A 458 -29.93 -5.78 -11.99
C ARG A 458 -31.38 -6.22 -12.03
N THR A 459 -32.25 -5.36 -12.57
CA THR A 459 -33.69 -5.69 -12.67
C THR A 459 -33.91 -6.97 -13.46
N LEU A 460 -33.29 -7.07 -14.63
CA LEU A 460 -33.37 -8.25 -15.49
C LEU A 460 -32.77 -9.51 -14.85
N TYR A 461 -31.69 -9.35 -14.10
CA TYR A 461 -31.07 -10.44 -13.36
C TYR A 461 -31.96 -10.94 -12.21
N ASP A 462 -32.56 -10.03 -11.45
CA ASP A 462 -33.51 -10.36 -10.37
C ASP A 462 -34.77 -11.05 -10.91
N GLU A 463 -35.24 -10.68 -12.11
CA GLU A 463 -36.33 -11.36 -12.81
C GLU A 463 -35.94 -12.79 -13.22
N LEU A 464 -34.72 -12.99 -13.73
CA LEU A 464 -34.21 -14.32 -14.07
C LEU A 464 -34.10 -15.24 -12.85
N GLU A 465 -33.61 -14.76 -11.73
CA GLU A 465 -33.53 -15.57 -10.50
C GLU A 465 -34.91 -15.99 -9.98
N LYS A 466 -35.96 -15.22 -10.32
CA LYS A 466 -37.37 -15.56 -10.04
C LYS A 466 -38.02 -16.46 -11.10
N GLY A 467 -37.27 -16.97 -12.05
CA GLY A 467 -37.75 -17.84 -13.10
C GLY A 467 -38.24 -17.10 -14.37
N GLY A 468 -37.85 -15.86 -14.53
CA GLY A 468 -38.12 -15.08 -15.75
C GLY A 468 -37.54 -15.69 -17.01
N LYS A 469 -38.10 -15.34 -18.17
CA LYS A 469 -37.69 -15.82 -19.48
C LYS A 469 -37.05 -14.70 -20.31
N THR A 470 -36.01 -15.03 -21.10
CA THR A 470 -35.29 -14.05 -21.92
C THR A 470 -35.79 -13.97 -23.38
N ILE A 471 -36.98 -14.51 -23.67
CA ILE A 471 -37.53 -14.62 -25.04
C ILE A 471 -37.72 -13.23 -25.69
N THR A 472 -38.02 -12.21 -24.88
CA THR A 472 -38.25 -10.83 -25.35
C THR A 472 -37.00 -9.97 -25.29
N TRP A 473 -35.89 -10.49 -24.79
CA TRP A 473 -34.68 -9.70 -24.57
C TRP A 473 -34.01 -9.32 -25.90
N LYS A 474 -33.57 -8.07 -25.96
CA LYS A 474 -32.74 -7.54 -27.04
C LYS A 474 -31.25 -7.67 -26.68
N LYS A 475 -30.40 -7.32 -27.62
CA LYS A 475 -28.95 -7.37 -27.44
C LYS A 475 -28.51 -6.55 -26.22
N ASP A 476 -29.07 -5.35 -26.07
CA ASP A 476 -28.73 -4.42 -24.96
C ASP A 476 -29.13 -4.97 -23.58
N ASP A 477 -30.17 -5.78 -23.50
CA ASP A 477 -30.61 -6.42 -22.25
C ASP A 477 -29.58 -7.48 -21.81
N TYR A 478 -29.09 -8.28 -22.76
CA TYR A 478 -28.01 -9.22 -22.46
C TYR A 478 -26.72 -8.51 -22.04
N GLU A 479 -26.35 -7.40 -22.71
CA GLU A 479 -25.19 -6.58 -22.34
C GLU A 479 -25.36 -6.01 -20.92
N ALA A 480 -26.52 -5.49 -20.58
CA ALA A 480 -26.81 -4.94 -19.27
C ALA A 480 -26.69 -6.00 -18.16
N VAL A 481 -27.25 -7.20 -18.39
CA VAL A 481 -27.16 -8.31 -17.43
C VAL A 481 -25.72 -8.80 -17.28
N ILE A 482 -24.95 -8.90 -18.35
CA ILE A 482 -23.54 -9.29 -18.30
C ILE A 482 -22.74 -8.26 -17.50
N GLU A 483 -22.94 -6.96 -17.74
CA GLU A 483 -22.27 -5.91 -16.99
C GLU A 483 -22.67 -5.92 -15.50
N TYR A 484 -23.93 -6.17 -15.18
CA TYR A 484 -24.33 -6.36 -13.80
C TYR A 484 -23.73 -7.64 -13.20
N TYR A 485 -23.73 -8.76 -13.92
CA TYR A 485 -23.13 -10.02 -13.48
C TYR A 485 -21.61 -9.86 -13.28
N ARG A 486 -20.93 -9.04 -14.07
CA ARG A 486 -19.53 -8.65 -13.87
C ARG A 486 -19.28 -8.00 -12.49
N THR A 487 -20.28 -7.34 -11.90
CA THR A 487 -20.16 -6.77 -10.55
C THR A 487 -20.37 -7.80 -9.45
N ILE A 488 -21.10 -8.89 -9.73
CA ILE A 488 -21.40 -9.96 -8.77
C ILE A 488 -20.32 -11.04 -8.77
N ASP A 489 -19.94 -11.48 -9.97
CA ASP A 489 -18.96 -12.55 -10.19
C ASP A 489 -18.01 -12.18 -11.34
N PRO A 490 -17.07 -11.27 -11.06
CA PRO A 490 -16.10 -10.82 -12.07
C PRO A 490 -15.25 -11.97 -12.61
N LYS A 491 -14.90 -12.94 -11.75
CA LYS A 491 -14.03 -14.07 -12.15
C LYS A 491 -14.63 -14.93 -13.24
N THR A 492 -15.92 -15.21 -13.16
CA THR A 492 -16.62 -15.97 -14.20
C THR A 492 -16.63 -15.23 -15.53
N ILE A 493 -16.87 -13.90 -15.53
CA ILE A 493 -16.87 -13.11 -16.76
C ILE A 493 -15.45 -13.03 -17.35
N GLU A 494 -14.45 -12.75 -16.55
CA GLU A 494 -13.04 -12.68 -16.99
C GLU A 494 -12.58 -14.02 -17.57
N SER A 495 -12.94 -15.12 -16.91
CA SER A 495 -12.66 -16.47 -17.44
C SER A 495 -13.33 -16.73 -18.80
N ILE A 496 -14.59 -16.32 -18.97
CA ILE A 496 -15.30 -16.46 -20.25
C ILE A 496 -14.60 -15.61 -21.33
N GLU A 497 -14.29 -14.35 -21.05
CA GLU A 497 -13.66 -13.45 -22.01
C GLU A 497 -12.22 -13.87 -22.35
N HIS A 498 -11.51 -14.48 -21.40
CA HIS A 498 -10.17 -15.02 -21.63
C HIS A 498 -10.18 -16.29 -22.49
N ASN A 499 -11.13 -17.20 -22.20
CA ASN A 499 -11.16 -18.52 -22.83
C ASN A 499 -11.83 -18.52 -24.21
N TYR A 500 -12.53 -17.47 -24.63
CA TYR A 500 -13.28 -17.44 -25.87
C TYR A 500 -13.08 -16.12 -26.63
N LYS A 501 -12.91 -16.20 -27.95
CA LYS A 501 -12.78 -15.03 -28.84
C LYS A 501 -14.12 -14.63 -29.46
N LYS A 502 -14.41 -13.33 -29.49
CA LYS A 502 -15.54 -12.76 -30.26
C LYS A 502 -16.92 -13.36 -29.95
N LEU A 503 -17.22 -13.57 -28.68
CA LEU A 503 -18.55 -14.00 -28.26
C LEU A 503 -19.59 -12.88 -28.42
N THR A 504 -20.80 -13.27 -28.84
CA THR A 504 -21.95 -12.36 -28.77
C THR A 504 -22.43 -12.24 -27.31
N PRO A 505 -23.09 -11.15 -26.90
CA PRO A 505 -23.66 -11.03 -25.57
C PRO A 505 -24.55 -12.20 -25.18
N TYR A 506 -25.36 -12.71 -26.12
CA TYR A 506 -26.17 -13.90 -25.90
C TYR A 506 -25.33 -15.16 -25.59
N ASN A 507 -24.19 -15.33 -26.26
CA ASN A 507 -23.31 -16.48 -26.02
C ASN A 507 -22.60 -16.37 -24.67
N ILE A 508 -22.19 -15.16 -24.26
CA ILE A 508 -21.65 -14.91 -22.92
C ILE A 508 -22.70 -15.23 -21.86
N PHE A 509 -23.93 -14.79 -22.07
CA PHE A 509 -25.05 -15.10 -21.18
C PHE A 509 -25.29 -16.61 -21.06
N LEU A 510 -25.26 -17.35 -22.16
CA LEU A 510 -25.37 -18.83 -22.14
C LEU A 510 -24.24 -19.47 -21.34
N LEU A 511 -23.02 -19.00 -21.47
CA LEU A 511 -21.88 -19.49 -20.68
C LEU A 511 -22.02 -19.15 -19.18
N ILE A 512 -22.56 -18.01 -18.86
CA ILE A 512 -22.92 -17.66 -17.46
C ILE A 512 -23.92 -18.67 -16.91
N MET A 513 -24.98 -18.99 -17.67
CA MET A 513 -25.99 -19.97 -17.28
C MET A 513 -25.38 -21.38 -17.05
N ILE A 514 -24.48 -21.79 -17.92
CA ILE A 514 -23.77 -23.06 -17.83
C ILE A 514 -22.86 -23.09 -16.59
N ASN A 515 -22.10 -22.03 -16.37
CA ASN A 515 -21.20 -21.92 -15.20
C ASN A 515 -21.97 -21.86 -13.88
N LYS A 516 -23.19 -21.34 -13.89
CA LYS A 516 -24.13 -21.41 -12.74
C LYS A 516 -24.70 -22.81 -12.51
N GLY A 517 -24.31 -23.82 -13.30
CA GLY A 517 -24.77 -25.20 -13.16
C GLY A 517 -26.18 -25.44 -13.71
N LYS A 518 -26.73 -24.51 -14.49
CA LYS A 518 -28.07 -24.71 -15.10
C LYS A 518 -28.08 -25.86 -16.08
N THR A 519 -29.05 -26.73 -15.91
CA THR A 519 -29.27 -27.88 -16.81
C THR A 519 -29.73 -27.44 -18.21
N ASN A 520 -29.56 -28.29 -19.22
CA ASN A 520 -30.04 -27.99 -20.57
C ASN A 520 -31.52 -27.62 -20.59
N ASN A 521 -32.33 -28.30 -19.79
CA ASN A 521 -33.78 -28.06 -19.72
C ASN A 521 -34.07 -26.68 -19.12
N GLU A 522 -33.38 -26.28 -18.06
CA GLU A 522 -33.53 -24.93 -17.46
C GLU A 522 -33.10 -23.84 -18.46
N ILE A 523 -32.00 -24.04 -19.17
CA ILE A 523 -31.52 -23.08 -20.19
C ILE A 523 -32.57 -22.93 -21.28
N MET A 524 -33.13 -24.04 -21.79
CA MET A 524 -34.18 -24.01 -22.81
C MET A 524 -35.45 -23.31 -22.32
N GLN A 525 -35.86 -23.58 -21.08
CA GLN A 525 -37.05 -22.92 -20.48
C GLN A 525 -36.84 -21.42 -20.32
N THR A 526 -35.65 -21.01 -19.92
CA THR A 526 -35.31 -19.59 -19.71
C THR A 526 -35.17 -18.84 -21.03
N THR A 527 -34.50 -19.45 -22.04
CA THR A 527 -34.18 -18.77 -23.29
C THR A 527 -35.22 -19.01 -24.40
N GLY A 528 -36.10 -19.98 -24.24
CA GLY A 528 -37.11 -20.31 -25.24
C GLY A 528 -36.57 -21.03 -26.47
N ILE A 529 -35.31 -21.45 -26.48
CA ILE A 529 -34.72 -22.13 -27.65
C ILE A 529 -34.94 -23.66 -27.59
N SER A 530 -34.95 -24.30 -28.75
CA SER A 530 -35.07 -25.77 -28.86
C SER A 530 -33.75 -26.46 -28.45
N TYR A 531 -33.84 -27.75 -28.11
CA TYR A 531 -32.66 -28.56 -27.78
C TYR A 531 -31.62 -28.58 -28.90
N SER A 532 -32.09 -28.69 -30.16
CA SER A 532 -31.22 -28.67 -31.35
C SER A 532 -30.49 -27.32 -31.50
N ALA A 533 -31.18 -26.20 -31.23
CA ALA A 533 -30.61 -24.87 -31.27
C ALA A 533 -29.55 -24.69 -30.16
N LEU A 534 -29.85 -25.12 -28.93
CA LEU A 534 -28.92 -25.07 -27.82
C LEU A 534 -27.65 -25.89 -28.08
N ARG A 535 -27.82 -27.11 -28.63
CA ARG A 535 -26.69 -27.97 -29.01
C ARG A 535 -25.82 -27.34 -30.08
N THR A 536 -26.44 -26.73 -31.09
CA THR A 536 -25.71 -26.01 -32.15
C THR A 536 -24.96 -24.80 -31.62
N MET A 537 -25.58 -24.03 -30.70
CA MET A 537 -24.92 -22.88 -30.06
C MET A 537 -23.74 -23.30 -29.19
N LYS A 538 -23.89 -24.32 -28.35
CA LYS A 538 -22.79 -24.89 -27.57
C LYS A 538 -21.64 -25.35 -28.46
N HIS A 539 -21.95 -26.00 -29.60
CA HIS A 539 -20.93 -26.39 -30.56
C HIS A 539 -20.20 -25.16 -31.17
N ARG A 540 -20.95 -24.12 -31.54
CA ARG A 540 -20.38 -22.86 -32.07
C ARG A 540 -19.53 -22.14 -31.03
N ILE A 541 -19.96 -22.07 -29.77
CA ILE A 541 -19.22 -21.49 -28.68
C ILE A 541 -17.91 -22.24 -28.44
N ASN A 542 -17.96 -23.58 -28.43
CA ASN A 542 -16.74 -24.39 -28.25
C ASN A 542 -15.74 -24.23 -29.41
N LYS A 543 -16.22 -23.93 -30.63
CA LYS A 543 -15.37 -23.69 -31.80
C LYS A 543 -14.60 -22.38 -31.76
N VAL A 544 -15.02 -21.41 -30.92
CA VAL A 544 -14.34 -20.13 -30.69
C VAL A 544 -13.62 -20.08 -29.35
N LYS A 545 -13.50 -21.24 -28.68
CA LYS A 545 -12.68 -21.38 -27.48
C LYS A 545 -11.21 -21.21 -27.88
N ASN A 546 -10.45 -20.45 -27.09
CA ASN A 546 -9.01 -20.34 -27.29
C ASN A 546 -8.41 -21.75 -27.15
N GLU A 547 -7.74 -22.24 -28.16
CA GLU A 547 -6.87 -23.41 -28.03
C GLU A 547 -5.69 -22.99 -27.15
N GLU A 548 -5.45 -23.78 -26.10
CA GLU A 548 -4.32 -23.61 -25.23
C GLU A 548 -2.99 -23.79 -25.98
#